data_4eea8ec92b03f8e8202c56b62a8be8ca
#
_entry.id   4eea8ec92b03f8e8202c56b62a8be8ca
#
_cell.length_a   1.000
_cell.length_b   1.000
_cell.length_c   1.000
_cell.angle_alpha   90.00
_cell.angle_beta   90.00
_cell.angle_gamma   90.00
#
_symmetry.space_group_name_H-M   'P 1'
#
loop_
_entity.id
_entity.type
_entity.pdbx_description
1 polymer ?
#
loop_
_entity_poly.entity_id
_entity_poly.type
_entity_poly.pdbx_seq_one_letter_code
_entity_poly.pdbx_strand_id
1 'polypeptide(L)'
;MKKAVVGVALAAACACGAKETVLVAADPFAVGLKNAVVKHLQERGFAVKDLGATDANKEKPYFESAVDVCRALQRGEAKRAFLFCGTGMGMNMIANRFKGVRAAVVESVFAAKMCRTINDANVCCMGQMIWGDMMAEAAADAFLDTKFTQGLEPLAKFLEDARTKVEAIRD
;
A
#
# COMPACT_ATOMS: atom_id res chain seq x y z
N MET A 1 -24.99 48.98 34.71
CA MET A 1 -24.36 48.67 33.42
C MET A 1 -23.80 47.28 33.50
N LYS A 2 -24.47 46.26 32.89
CA LYS A 2 -24.02 44.88 32.86
C LYS A 2 -23.39 44.62 31.48
N LYS A 3 -22.09 44.27 31.42
CA LYS A 3 -21.40 43.89 30.20
C LYS A 3 -21.70 42.42 29.93
N ALA A 4 -22.32 42.16 28.76
CA ALA A 4 -22.51 40.82 28.25
C ALA A 4 -21.17 40.35 27.64
N VAL A 5 -20.68 39.21 28.12
CA VAL A 5 -19.55 38.49 27.52
C VAL A 5 -20.13 37.53 26.47
N VAL A 6 -19.90 37.83 25.18
CA VAL A 6 -20.25 36.96 24.08
C VAL A 6 -19.15 35.91 23.98
N GLY A 7 -19.45 34.69 24.42
CA GLY A 7 -18.60 33.55 24.23
C GLY A 7 -18.70 33.06 22.77
N VAL A 8 -17.62 33.22 22.01
CA VAL A 8 -17.48 32.61 20.70
C VAL A 8 -17.10 31.14 20.89
N ALA A 9 -18.05 30.25 20.71
CA ALA A 9 -17.80 28.83 20.64
C ALA A 9 -17.15 28.54 19.30
N LEU A 10 -15.87 28.26 19.34
CA LEU A 10 -15.11 27.77 18.16
C LEU A 10 -15.52 26.31 17.92
N ALA A 11 -16.50 26.08 17.05
CA ALA A 11 -16.85 24.77 16.57
C ALA A 11 -15.67 24.30 15.67
N ALA A 12 -14.83 23.43 16.22
CA ALA A 12 -13.89 22.68 15.42
C ALA A 12 -14.69 21.74 14.51
N ALA A 13 -14.94 22.16 13.28
CA ALA A 13 -15.46 21.30 12.23
C ALA A 13 -14.38 20.24 11.96
N CYS A 14 -14.60 19.05 12.49
CA CYS A 14 -13.86 17.86 12.11
C CYS A 14 -14.18 17.63 10.62
N ALA A 15 -13.26 18.04 9.73
CA ALA A 15 -13.35 17.71 8.32
C ALA A 15 -13.15 16.18 8.21
N CYS A 16 -14.25 15.45 8.19
CA CYS A 16 -14.27 14.03 7.87
C CYS A 16 -13.96 13.89 6.37
N GLY A 17 -12.68 14.11 6.02
CA GLY A 17 -12.15 13.76 4.70
C GLY A 17 -12.31 12.26 4.50
N ALA A 18 -12.77 11.85 3.31
CA ALA A 18 -12.89 10.44 2.97
C ALA A 18 -11.55 9.75 3.26
N LYS A 19 -11.57 8.67 4.05
CA LYS A 19 -10.37 7.90 4.38
C LYS A 19 -9.72 7.38 3.10
N GLU A 20 -8.40 7.54 2.96
CA GLU A 20 -7.69 6.94 1.83
C GLU A 20 -7.87 5.43 1.88
N THR A 21 -8.29 4.84 0.75
CA THR A 21 -8.47 3.40 0.63
C THR A 21 -7.16 2.73 0.23
N VAL A 22 -6.83 1.64 0.91
CA VAL A 22 -5.71 0.75 0.59
C VAL A 22 -6.26 -0.65 0.33
N LEU A 23 -5.83 -1.28 -0.75
CA LEU A 23 -6.18 -2.66 -1.03
C LEU A 23 -5.17 -3.60 -0.37
N VAL A 24 -5.65 -4.72 0.13
CA VAL A 24 -4.79 -5.78 0.65
C VAL A 24 -5.25 -7.14 0.13
N ALA A 25 -4.33 -8.07 -0.03
CA ALA A 25 -4.67 -9.46 -0.23
C ALA A 25 -3.54 -10.38 0.24
N ALA A 26 -3.92 -11.56 0.73
CA ALA A 26 -3.00 -12.64 1.05
C ALA A 26 -3.43 -13.94 0.37
N ASP A 27 -2.49 -14.88 0.25
CA ASP A 27 -2.81 -16.29 0.16
C ASP A 27 -3.08 -16.88 1.55
N PRO A 28 -3.54 -18.15 1.66
CA PRO A 28 -3.81 -18.77 2.95
C PRO A 28 -2.64 -18.80 3.91
N PHE A 29 -1.40 -18.87 3.38
CA PHE A 29 -0.20 -18.97 4.20
C PHE A 29 0.13 -17.65 4.92
N ALA A 30 -0.19 -16.50 4.30
CA ALA A 30 0.19 -15.19 4.79
C ALA A 30 -0.97 -14.38 5.41
N VAL A 31 -2.08 -15.02 5.74
CA VAL A 31 -3.24 -14.36 6.39
C VAL A 31 -2.84 -13.69 7.71
N GLY A 32 -1.96 -14.32 8.50
CA GLY A 32 -1.49 -13.77 9.78
C GLY A 32 -0.81 -12.42 9.62
N LEU A 33 0.22 -12.35 8.77
CA LEU A 33 0.97 -11.13 8.48
C LEU A 33 0.07 -10.04 7.89
N LYS A 34 -0.81 -10.42 6.93
CA LYS A 34 -1.80 -9.49 6.39
C LYS A 34 -2.67 -8.90 7.48
N ASN A 35 -3.20 -9.71 8.38
CA ASN A 35 -4.09 -9.25 9.45
C ASN A 35 -3.40 -8.26 10.41
N ALA A 36 -2.12 -8.50 10.76
CA ALA A 36 -1.33 -7.56 11.55
C ALA A 36 -1.22 -6.20 10.84
N VAL A 37 -0.82 -6.18 9.57
CA VAL A 37 -0.71 -4.95 8.78
C VAL A 37 -2.07 -4.28 8.60
N VAL A 38 -3.15 -5.02 8.34
CA VAL A 38 -4.52 -4.47 8.22
C VAL A 38 -4.93 -3.75 9.48
N LYS A 39 -4.73 -4.36 10.64
CA LYS A 39 -5.04 -3.74 11.95
C LYS A 39 -4.28 -2.43 12.11
N HIS A 40 -2.98 -2.43 11.86
CA HIS A 40 -2.13 -1.24 11.94
C HIS A 40 -2.61 -0.13 10.99
N LEU A 41 -2.92 -0.45 9.72
CA LEU A 41 -3.44 0.53 8.76
C LEU A 41 -4.77 1.14 9.20
N GLN A 42 -5.67 0.34 9.77
CA GLN A 42 -6.95 0.82 10.30
C GLN A 42 -6.77 1.74 11.49
N GLU A 43 -5.84 1.44 12.40
CA GLU A 43 -5.45 2.29 13.54
C GLU A 43 -4.87 3.64 13.06
N ARG A 44 -4.14 3.64 11.94
CA ARG A 44 -3.67 4.85 11.25
C ARG A 44 -4.77 5.61 10.49
N GLY A 45 -5.99 5.09 10.44
CA GLY A 45 -7.13 5.77 9.84
C GLY A 45 -7.37 5.47 8.37
N PHE A 46 -6.67 4.51 7.77
CA PHE A 46 -6.94 4.06 6.40
C PHE A 46 -8.23 3.24 6.31
N ALA A 47 -8.95 3.35 5.19
CA ALA A 47 -9.97 2.38 4.82
C ALA A 47 -9.27 1.20 4.13
N VAL A 48 -9.44 -0.02 4.66
CA VAL A 48 -8.80 -1.20 4.10
C VAL A 48 -9.85 -2.08 3.41
N LYS A 49 -9.60 -2.41 2.15
CA LYS A 49 -10.39 -3.37 1.37
C LYS A 49 -9.57 -4.63 1.15
N ASP A 50 -9.98 -5.72 1.80
CA ASP A 50 -9.34 -7.03 1.67
C ASP A 50 -9.97 -7.83 0.53
N LEU A 51 -9.13 -8.30 -0.41
CA LEU A 51 -9.51 -9.06 -1.59
C LEU A 51 -8.87 -10.46 -1.61
N GLY A 52 -8.15 -10.84 -0.55
CA GLY A 52 -7.41 -12.09 -0.45
C GLY A 52 -8.10 -13.20 0.35
N ALA A 53 -7.32 -14.19 0.71
CA ALA A 53 -7.72 -15.20 1.66
C ALA A 53 -7.94 -14.58 3.06
N THR A 54 -8.90 -15.12 3.79
CA THR A 54 -9.23 -14.74 5.17
C THR A 54 -9.26 -15.97 6.06
N ASP A 55 -9.39 -15.79 7.37
CA ASP A 55 -9.56 -16.94 8.29
C ASP A 55 -10.82 -17.75 7.99
N ALA A 56 -11.85 -17.12 7.42
CA ALA A 56 -13.09 -17.76 7.01
C ALA A 56 -13.01 -18.39 5.61
N ASN A 57 -12.11 -17.92 4.75
CA ASN A 57 -11.90 -18.44 3.39
C ASN A 57 -10.41 -18.59 3.11
N LYS A 58 -9.88 -19.77 3.41
CA LYS A 58 -8.45 -20.11 3.26
C LYS A 58 -8.11 -20.75 1.91
N GLU A 59 -9.04 -20.80 0.95
CA GLU A 59 -8.80 -21.52 -0.30
C GLU A 59 -8.30 -20.63 -1.44
N LYS A 60 -8.32 -19.30 -1.29
CA LYS A 60 -7.96 -18.38 -2.37
C LYS A 60 -6.45 -18.35 -2.60
N PRO A 61 -5.96 -18.86 -3.74
CA PRO A 61 -4.52 -18.94 -4.01
C PRO A 61 -3.92 -17.54 -4.28
N TYR A 62 -2.59 -17.44 -4.13
CA TYR A 62 -1.84 -16.19 -4.28
C TYR A 62 -2.06 -15.52 -5.63
N PHE A 63 -2.19 -16.28 -6.70
CA PHE A 63 -2.34 -15.74 -8.06
C PHE A 63 -3.72 -15.12 -8.28
N GLU A 64 -4.79 -15.67 -7.74
CA GLU A 64 -6.13 -15.06 -7.80
C GLU A 64 -6.20 -13.80 -6.95
N SER A 65 -5.66 -13.84 -5.74
CA SER A 65 -5.57 -12.70 -4.83
C SER A 65 -4.83 -11.52 -5.46
N ALA A 66 -3.69 -11.78 -6.12
CA ALA A 66 -2.93 -10.75 -6.81
C ALA A 66 -3.69 -10.17 -8.02
N VAL A 67 -4.35 -11.02 -8.82
CA VAL A 67 -5.17 -10.58 -9.98
C VAL A 67 -6.29 -9.66 -9.53
N ASP A 68 -7.01 -10.01 -8.48
CA ASP A 68 -8.15 -9.21 -8.00
C ASP A 68 -7.72 -7.82 -7.51
N VAL A 69 -6.61 -7.73 -6.77
CA VAL A 69 -6.04 -6.46 -6.35
C VAL A 69 -5.62 -5.62 -7.55
N CYS A 70 -4.91 -6.20 -8.52
CA CYS A 70 -4.45 -5.47 -9.69
C CYS A 70 -5.61 -4.94 -10.53
N ARG A 71 -6.66 -5.73 -10.72
CA ARG A 71 -7.87 -5.28 -11.41
C ARG A 71 -8.60 -4.17 -10.65
N ALA A 72 -8.65 -4.24 -9.32
CA ALA A 72 -9.23 -3.19 -8.50
C ALA A 72 -8.42 -1.88 -8.57
N LEU A 73 -7.08 -1.96 -8.58
CA LEU A 73 -6.22 -0.79 -8.84
C LEU A 73 -6.49 -0.18 -10.22
N GLN A 74 -6.62 -1.00 -11.26
CA GLN A 74 -6.92 -0.53 -12.62
C GLN A 74 -8.29 0.14 -12.74
N ARG A 75 -9.27 -0.26 -11.92
CA ARG A 75 -10.57 0.43 -11.80
C ARG A 75 -10.52 1.71 -10.96
N GLY A 76 -9.36 2.04 -10.38
CA GLY A 76 -9.20 3.23 -9.55
C GLY A 76 -9.81 3.13 -8.15
N GLU A 77 -10.07 1.91 -7.64
CA GLU A 77 -10.65 1.69 -6.32
C GLU A 77 -9.69 2.09 -5.18
N ALA A 78 -8.39 2.08 -5.45
CA ALA A 78 -7.36 2.62 -4.57
C ALA A 78 -6.13 3.02 -5.40
N LYS A 79 -5.21 3.76 -4.76
CA LYS A 79 -3.93 4.14 -5.37
C LYS A 79 -2.79 3.20 -4.99
N ARG A 80 -2.91 2.49 -3.87
CA ARG A 80 -1.86 1.64 -3.28
C ARG A 80 -2.42 0.34 -2.75
N ALA A 81 -1.59 -0.69 -2.78
CA ALA A 81 -1.95 -1.99 -2.27
C ALA A 81 -0.78 -2.72 -1.60
N PHE A 82 -1.14 -3.70 -0.76
CA PHE A 82 -0.22 -4.68 -0.18
C PHE A 82 -0.63 -6.09 -0.57
N LEU A 83 0.34 -6.90 -0.94
CA LEU A 83 0.18 -8.30 -1.30
C LEU A 83 1.06 -9.18 -0.41
N PHE A 84 0.48 -10.24 0.13
CA PHE A 84 1.14 -11.10 1.10
C PHE A 84 1.08 -12.57 0.66
N CYS A 85 2.22 -13.25 0.57
CA CYS A 85 2.31 -14.69 0.39
C CYS A 85 3.51 -15.24 1.16
N GLY A 86 3.95 -16.45 0.91
CA GLY A 86 5.11 -17.03 1.60
C GLY A 86 6.36 -16.15 1.53
N THR A 87 6.69 -15.63 0.34
CA THR A 87 7.91 -14.84 0.08
C THR A 87 7.64 -13.44 -0.51
N GLY A 88 6.42 -13.12 -0.89
CA GLY A 88 6.08 -11.91 -1.65
C GLY A 88 6.39 -12.01 -3.15
N MET A 89 7.24 -12.94 -3.56
CA MET A 89 7.77 -13.02 -4.94
C MET A 89 6.72 -13.42 -5.96
N GLY A 90 5.93 -14.46 -5.69
CA GLY A 90 4.92 -14.95 -6.64
C GLY A 90 3.85 -13.90 -6.95
N MET A 91 3.35 -13.21 -5.94
CA MET A 91 2.39 -12.11 -6.13
C MET A 91 2.99 -10.92 -6.88
N ASN A 92 4.26 -10.60 -6.63
CA ASN A 92 4.98 -9.54 -7.34
C ASN A 92 5.11 -9.85 -8.85
N MET A 93 5.46 -11.09 -9.19
CA MET A 93 5.59 -11.53 -10.60
C MET A 93 4.27 -11.39 -11.36
N ILE A 94 3.14 -11.68 -10.70
CA ILE A 94 1.81 -11.53 -11.28
C ILE A 94 1.44 -10.05 -11.39
N ALA A 95 1.61 -9.30 -10.33
CA ALA A 95 1.20 -7.90 -10.26
C ALA A 95 1.86 -7.05 -11.36
N ASN A 96 3.14 -7.26 -11.64
CA ASN A 96 3.86 -6.54 -12.68
C ASN A 96 3.44 -6.89 -14.13
N ARG A 97 2.51 -7.84 -14.34
CA ARG A 97 1.89 -8.10 -15.65
C ARG A 97 0.73 -7.15 -15.95
N PHE A 98 0.27 -6.38 -14.98
CA PHE A 98 -0.88 -5.49 -15.14
C PHE A 98 -0.43 -4.06 -15.45
N LYS A 99 -1.05 -3.44 -16.46
CA LYS A 99 -0.77 -2.06 -16.84
C LYS A 99 -1.02 -1.10 -15.69
N GLY A 100 -0.07 -0.21 -15.41
CA GLY A 100 -0.16 0.78 -14.34
C GLY A 100 0.11 0.22 -12.95
N VAL A 101 0.43 -1.08 -12.83
CA VAL A 101 0.89 -1.70 -11.58
C VAL A 101 2.41 -1.76 -11.58
N ARG A 102 3.01 -1.25 -10.50
CA ARG A 102 4.44 -1.26 -10.22
C ARG A 102 4.63 -1.91 -8.87
N ALA A 103 4.79 -3.22 -8.87
CA ALA A 103 4.94 -4.00 -7.66
C ALA A 103 6.41 -4.19 -7.31
N ALA A 104 6.73 -4.10 -6.03
CA ALA A 104 8.06 -4.38 -5.49
C ALA A 104 7.97 -5.42 -4.38
N VAL A 105 8.85 -6.43 -4.42
CA VAL A 105 9.13 -7.27 -3.26
C VAL A 105 9.99 -6.45 -2.32
N VAL A 106 9.58 -6.34 -1.08
CA VAL A 106 10.35 -5.64 -0.05
C VAL A 106 10.73 -6.59 1.09
N GLU A 107 11.96 -6.49 1.54
CA GLU A 107 12.51 -7.32 2.60
C GLU A 107 13.13 -6.46 3.73
N SER A 108 12.93 -5.15 3.68
CA SER A 108 13.32 -4.22 4.73
C SER A 108 12.50 -2.94 4.66
N VAL A 109 12.42 -2.21 5.77
CA VAL A 109 11.81 -0.87 5.84
C VAL A 109 12.48 0.09 4.86
N PHE A 110 13.81 -0.03 4.69
CA PHE A 110 14.55 0.76 3.71
C PHE A 110 14.10 0.45 2.27
N ALA A 111 13.95 -0.83 1.91
CA ALA A 111 13.47 -1.22 0.58
C ALA A 111 12.04 -0.72 0.33
N ALA A 112 11.16 -0.76 1.34
CA ALA A 112 9.80 -0.21 1.26
C ALA A 112 9.79 1.29 0.97
N LYS A 113 10.70 2.05 1.60
CA LYS A 113 10.91 3.46 1.30
C LYS A 113 11.46 3.67 -0.11
N MET A 114 12.52 2.95 -0.49
CA MET A 114 13.24 3.20 -1.74
C MET A 114 12.45 2.78 -2.98
N CYS A 115 11.63 1.74 -2.92
CA CYS A 115 10.76 1.37 -4.04
C CYS A 115 9.71 2.47 -4.34
N ARG A 116 9.31 3.24 -3.34
CA ARG A 116 8.48 4.43 -3.52
C ARG A 116 9.28 5.59 -4.12
N THR A 117 10.41 5.93 -3.47
CA THR A 117 11.25 7.05 -3.88
C THR A 117 11.77 6.93 -5.30
N ILE A 118 12.25 5.74 -5.69
CA ILE A 118 12.94 5.52 -6.97
C ILE A 118 11.99 5.05 -8.06
N ASN A 119 11.09 4.12 -7.75
CA ASN A 119 10.32 3.39 -8.76
C ASN A 119 8.84 3.78 -8.79
N ASP A 120 8.39 4.66 -7.89
CA ASP A 120 6.98 4.97 -7.69
C ASP A 120 6.12 3.70 -7.56
N ALA A 121 6.63 2.68 -6.86
CA ALA A 121 5.89 1.43 -6.68
C ALA A 121 4.53 1.69 -6.01
N ASN A 122 3.46 1.14 -6.55
CA ASN A 122 2.11 1.29 -5.99
C ASN A 122 1.58 -0.01 -5.35
N VAL A 123 2.35 -1.09 -5.45
CA VAL A 123 2.08 -2.36 -4.77
C VAL A 123 3.31 -2.82 -4.01
N CYS A 124 3.14 -3.06 -2.72
CA CYS A 124 4.16 -3.60 -1.81
C CYS A 124 3.89 -5.08 -1.59
N CYS A 125 4.83 -5.95 -1.95
CA CYS A 125 4.74 -7.39 -1.77
C CYS A 125 5.63 -7.84 -0.62
N MET A 126 5.04 -8.53 0.37
CA MET A 126 5.72 -9.00 1.59
C MET A 126 5.56 -10.51 1.77
N GLY A 127 6.55 -11.14 2.38
CA GLY A 127 6.57 -12.57 2.65
C GLY A 127 6.41 -12.92 4.13
N GLN A 128 5.45 -13.78 4.46
CA GLN A 128 5.25 -14.30 5.82
C GLN A 128 6.50 -15.01 6.38
N MET A 129 7.33 -15.61 5.51
CA MET A 129 8.58 -16.27 5.90
C MET A 129 9.71 -15.28 6.20
N ILE A 130 9.56 -14.03 5.80
CA ILE A 130 10.61 -13.00 5.86
C ILE A 130 10.32 -11.99 6.98
N TRP A 131 9.05 -11.65 7.18
CA TRP A 131 8.64 -10.54 8.01
C TRP A 131 8.07 -10.96 9.36
N GLY A 132 8.50 -10.28 10.42
CA GLY A 132 7.73 -10.22 11.66
C GLY A 132 6.80 -9.01 11.65
N ASP A 133 5.70 -9.08 12.40
CA ASP A 133 4.58 -8.12 12.35
C ASP A 133 5.04 -6.67 12.52
N MET A 134 5.80 -6.35 13.57
CA MET A 134 6.28 -4.97 13.86
C MET A 134 7.13 -4.39 12.71
N MET A 135 7.95 -5.22 12.07
CA MET A 135 8.78 -4.77 10.95
C MET A 135 7.95 -4.57 9.69
N ALA A 136 6.93 -5.40 9.47
CA ALA A 136 6.00 -5.24 8.35
C ALA A 136 5.13 -3.99 8.50
N GLU A 137 4.68 -3.68 9.71
CA GLU A 137 3.98 -2.44 10.04
C GLU A 137 4.85 -1.22 9.75
N ALA A 138 6.11 -1.21 10.21
CA ALA A 138 7.06 -0.14 9.92
C ALA A 138 7.37 0.00 8.42
N ALA A 139 7.42 -1.11 7.68
CA ALA A 139 7.60 -1.09 6.24
C ALA A 139 6.34 -0.57 5.52
N ALA A 140 5.15 -0.89 6.01
CA ALA A 140 3.90 -0.36 5.49
C ALA A 140 3.83 1.17 5.68
N ASP A 141 4.26 1.67 6.83
CA ASP A 141 4.38 3.10 7.09
C ASP A 141 5.35 3.77 6.11
N ALA A 142 6.54 3.23 5.98
CA ALA A 142 7.55 3.76 5.06
C ALA A 142 7.04 3.76 3.60
N PHE A 143 6.31 2.73 3.18
CA PHE A 143 5.71 2.64 1.85
C PHE A 143 4.62 3.69 1.64
N LEU A 144 3.73 3.91 2.61
CA LEU A 144 2.61 4.84 2.47
C LEU A 144 3.03 6.30 2.60
N ASP A 145 3.98 6.61 3.48
CA ASP A 145 4.38 7.98 3.80
C ASP A 145 5.43 8.55 2.84
N THR A 146 6.10 7.69 2.05
CA THR A 146 7.12 8.13 1.11
C THR A 146 6.51 8.55 -0.23
N LYS A 147 6.89 9.74 -0.69
CA LYS A 147 6.53 10.26 -2.01
C LYS A 147 7.57 9.85 -3.05
N PHE A 148 7.13 9.78 -4.31
CA PHE A 148 8.05 9.59 -5.44
C PHE A 148 9.07 10.72 -5.48
N THR A 149 10.32 10.40 -5.73
CA THR A 149 11.51 11.26 -5.75
C THR A 149 11.91 11.92 -4.41
N GLN A 150 11.20 11.67 -3.34
CA GLN A 150 11.47 12.25 -2.02
C GLN A 150 12.90 11.97 -1.54
N GLY A 151 13.67 13.03 -1.27
CA GLY A 151 15.07 12.94 -0.87
C GLY A 151 16.05 12.67 -2.02
N LEU A 152 15.56 12.63 -3.26
CA LEU A 152 16.32 12.48 -4.50
C LEU A 152 15.94 13.57 -5.52
N GLU A 153 15.58 14.75 -5.06
CA GLU A 153 15.09 15.85 -5.88
C GLU A 153 16.01 16.18 -7.08
N PRO A 154 17.36 16.14 -6.96
CA PRO A 154 18.26 16.35 -8.10
C PRO A 154 18.11 15.31 -9.22
N LEU A 155 17.57 14.13 -8.90
CA LEU A 155 17.34 13.04 -9.85
C LEU A 155 15.88 12.94 -10.31
N ALA A 156 14.99 13.81 -9.85
CA ALA A 156 13.55 13.72 -10.08
C ALA A 156 13.21 13.55 -11.57
N LYS A 157 13.76 14.42 -12.43
CA LYS A 157 13.53 14.35 -13.88
C LYS A 157 13.97 13.02 -14.49
N PHE A 158 15.13 12.51 -14.09
CA PHE A 158 15.63 11.21 -14.55
C PHE A 158 14.70 10.06 -14.12
N LEU A 159 14.24 10.08 -12.87
CA LEU A 159 13.36 9.03 -12.33
C LEU A 159 11.97 9.05 -12.98
N GLU A 160 11.42 10.24 -13.27
CA GLU A 160 10.16 10.40 -14.00
C GLU A 160 10.26 9.87 -15.43
N ASP A 161 11.33 10.20 -16.14
CA ASP A 161 11.60 9.72 -17.49
C ASP A 161 11.82 8.19 -17.49
N ALA A 162 12.57 7.67 -16.52
CA ALA A 162 12.79 6.24 -16.36
C ALA A 162 11.47 5.48 -16.12
N ARG A 163 10.62 5.98 -15.20
CA ARG A 163 9.29 5.39 -14.95
C ARG A 163 8.46 5.34 -16.24
N THR A 164 8.40 6.44 -16.97
CA THR A 164 7.65 6.53 -18.22
C THR A 164 8.17 5.54 -19.27
N LYS A 165 9.50 5.41 -19.40
CA LYS A 165 10.12 4.45 -20.33
C LYS A 165 9.83 3.00 -19.93
N VAL A 166 9.93 2.68 -18.62
CA VAL A 166 9.61 1.32 -18.12
C VAL A 166 8.14 0.98 -18.34
N GLU A 167 7.22 1.93 -18.12
CA GLU A 167 5.79 1.72 -18.38
C GLU A 167 5.47 1.54 -19.87
N ALA A 168 6.31 2.06 -20.76
CA ALA A 168 6.16 1.92 -22.20
C ALA A 168 6.70 0.58 -22.76
N ILE A 169 7.52 -0.16 -21.98
CA ILE A 169 8.00 -1.49 -22.37
C ILE A 169 6.80 -2.43 -22.40
N ARG A 170 6.48 -2.90 -23.59
CA ARG A 170 5.39 -3.84 -23.87
C ARG A 170 5.86 -4.81 -24.95
N ASP A 171 5.57 -6.06 -24.74
CA ASP A 171 5.71 -7.09 -25.78
C ASP A 171 4.43 -7.19 -26.59
#